data_7b36300ade8347aafb21093ac44340ab
#
_entry.id   7b36300ade8347aafb21093ac44340ab
#
_cell.length_a   1.000
_cell.length_b   1.000
_cell.length_c   1.000
_cell.angle_alpha   90.00
_cell.angle_beta   90.00
_cell.angle_gamma   90.00
#
_symmetry.space_group_name_H-M   'P 1'
#
loop_
_entity.id
_entity.type
_entity.pdbx_description
1 polymer ?
#
loop_
_entity_poly.entity_id
_entity_poly.type
_entity_poly.pdbx_seq_one_letter_code
_entity_poly.pdbx_strand_id
1 'polypeptide(L)'
;YNGTAPKQFPDGAFKELRAVFSVHPEPFTVVARADSGIKTFDDLKGKRVNVGDPGSGQRGTMEVVMEKMGWSMDDFALASELKSSEQSAALCDNKIDAMVFTVGHPNGSIKEATTSCDAIIVTVDNPVIKKLVDDNAYYAFASIPGGMYKGTDNDVTTFGVGATFVSSTKTDADTVYQIVKAVFDNIDRFKKMHPAFATLEPSRMIVNNLSAPLHDGAVKYYKEKGWMQ
;
A
#
# COMPACT_ATOMS: atom_id res chain seq x y z
N TYR A 1 -4.10 -15.49 3.14
CA TYR A 1 -5.13 -16.48 3.39
C TYR A 1 -5.13 -17.61 2.36
N ASN A 2 -5.11 -17.31 1.07
CA ASN A 2 -5.19 -18.30 0.00
C ASN A 2 -3.83 -18.87 -0.43
N GLY A 3 -2.70 -18.23 -0.08
CA GLY A 3 -1.37 -18.65 -0.48
C GLY A 3 -1.13 -18.58 -2.00
N THR A 4 -1.77 -17.61 -2.66
CA THR A 4 -1.70 -17.45 -4.13
C THR A 4 -0.43 -16.78 -4.63
N ALA A 5 0.45 -16.33 -3.75
CA ALA A 5 1.74 -15.73 -4.06
C ALA A 5 2.87 -16.64 -3.51
N PRO A 6 3.27 -17.71 -4.23
CA PRO A 6 4.15 -18.76 -3.69
C PRO A 6 5.55 -18.27 -3.32
N LYS A 7 6.04 -17.19 -3.92
CA LYS A 7 7.33 -16.58 -3.55
C LYS A 7 7.29 -15.95 -2.15
N GLN A 8 6.16 -15.31 -1.80
CA GLN A 8 5.95 -14.65 -0.52
C GLN A 8 5.40 -15.62 0.56
N PHE A 9 4.70 -16.67 0.13
CA PHE A 9 4.07 -17.67 0.99
C PHE A 9 4.46 -19.09 0.55
N PRO A 10 5.74 -19.48 0.74
CA PRO A 10 6.25 -20.78 0.28
C PRO A 10 5.54 -21.96 0.94
N ASP A 11 5.05 -21.77 2.16
CA ASP A 11 4.30 -22.78 2.92
C ASP A 11 2.82 -22.91 2.47
N GLY A 12 2.40 -22.09 1.48
CA GLY A 12 1.07 -22.14 0.92
C GLY A 12 0.03 -21.35 1.71
N ALA A 13 -1.22 -21.85 1.72
CA ALA A 13 -2.35 -21.16 2.31
C ALA A 13 -2.31 -21.12 3.84
N PHE A 14 -2.47 -19.92 4.44
CA PHE A 14 -2.61 -19.74 5.88
C PHE A 14 -4.08 -19.59 6.26
N LYS A 15 -4.78 -20.71 6.42
CA LYS A 15 -6.24 -20.75 6.67
C LYS A 15 -6.68 -20.28 8.06
N GLU A 16 -5.75 -20.16 8.99
CA GLU A 16 -6.00 -19.60 10.31
C GLU A 16 -6.12 -18.06 10.32
N LEU A 17 -5.68 -17.39 9.26
CA LEU A 17 -5.75 -15.93 9.16
C LEU A 17 -7.20 -15.43 9.25
N ARG A 18 -7.40 -14.36 10.01
CA ARG A 18 -8.69 -13.67 10.16
C ARG A 18 -8.49 -12.18 9.97
N ALA A 19 -9.34 -11.59 9.15
CA ALA A 19 -9.46 -10.13 9.08
C ALA A 19 -10.23 -9.60 10.29
N VAL A 20 -9.87 -8.42 10.74
CA VAL A 20 -10.60 -7.73 11.81
C VAL A 20 -11.29 -6.51 11.23
N PHE A 21 -10.55 -5.52 10.74
CA PHE A 21 -11.07 -4.36 9.99
C PHE A 21 -10.01 -3.83 9.02
N SER A 22 -10.46 -3.17 7.97
CA SER A 22 -9.55 -2.40 7.11
C SER A 22 -9.31 -0.99 7.69
N VAL A 23 -8.21 -0.39 7.31
CA VAL A 23 -7.86 0.96 7.74
C VAL A 23 -7.84 1.87 6.51
N HIS A 24 -6.69 2.29 6.03
CA HIS A 24 -6.53 3.23 4.93
C HIS A 24 -6.07 2.52 3.65
N PRO A 25 -6.27 3.10 2.47
CA PRO A 25 -5.64 2.60 1.26
C PRO A 25 -4.12 2.82 1.32
N GLU A 26 -3.38 1.92 0.73
CA GLU A 26 -1.94 1.99 0.53
C GLU A 26 -1.63 1.96 -0.97
N PRO A 27 -1.69 3.13 -1.65
CA PRO A 27 -1.34 3.24 -3.05
C PRO A 27 0.11 2.84 -3.31
N PHE A 28 0.33 2.07 -4.39
CA PHE A 28 1.65 1.81 -4.94
C PHE A 28 2.15 3.09 -5.61
N THR A 29 3.06 3.77 -4.95
CA THR A 29 3.50 5.11 -5.31
C THR A 29 4.88 5.04 -5.94
N VAL A 30 5.03 5.66 -7.10
CA VAL A 30 6.33 5.91 -7.74
C VAL A 30 6.68 7.37 -7.54
N VAL A 31 7.81 7.62 -6.92
CA VAL A 31 8.37 8.97 -6.75
C VAL A 31 9.65 9.06 -7.57
N ALA A 32 9.74 10.01 -8.47
CA ALA A 32 10.87 10.19 -9.35
C ALA A 32 11.45 11.62 -9.23
N ARG A 33 12.74 11.76 -9.42
CA ARG A 33 13.36 13.08 -9.57
C ARG A 33 12.79 13.78 -10.81
N ALA A 34 12.46 15.05 -10.71
CA ALA A 34 11.89 15.81 -11.82
C ALA A 34 12.83 15.88 -13.04
N ASP A 35 14.16 15.85 -12.82
CA ASP A 35 15.18 15.88 -13.87
C ASP A 35 15.53 14.49 -14.46
N SER A 36 14.94 13.41 -13.95
CA SER A 36 15.19 12.03 -14.41
C SER A 36 14.59 11.70 -15.79
N GLY A 37 13.65 12.52 -16.25
CA GLY A 37 12.88 12.28 -17.48
C GLY A 37 11.80 11.21 -17.33
N ILE A 38 11.56 10.69 -16.13
CA ILE A 38 10.50 9.70 -15.83
C ILE A 38 9.17 10.45 -15.74
N LYS A 39 8.19 10.07 -16.57
CA LYS A 39 6.84 10.64 -16.61
C LYS A 39 5.75 9.58 -16.43
N THR A 40 6.05 8.35 -16.79
CA THR A 40 5.15 7.20 -16.68
C THR A 40 5.89 6.04 -16.01
N PHE A 41 5.15 5.02 -15.58
CA PHE A 41 5.75 3.82 -14.99
C PHE A 41 6.72 3.12 -15.96
N ASP A 42 6.40 3.12 -17.25
CA ASP A 42 7.22 2.46 -18.28
C ASP A 42 8.60 3.13 -18.46
N ASP A 43 8.74 4.40 -18.11
CA ASP A 43 10.01 5.13 -18.17
C ASP A 43 11.02 4.71 -17.08
N LEU A 44 10.61 3.86 -16.14
CA LEU A 44 11.52 3.30 -15.14
C LEU A 44 12.56 2.35 -15.75
N LYS A 45 12.26 1.79 -16.93
CA LYS A 45 13.19 0.91 -17.63
C LYS A 45 14.49 1.64 -17.98
N GLY A 46 15.62 1.02 -17.65
CA GLY A 46 16.94 1.62 -17.85
C GLY A 46 17.32 2.74 -16.85
N LYS A 47 16.51 2.96 -15.81
CA LYS A 47 16.79 3.95 -14.75
C LYS A 47 17.33 3.28 -13.49
N ARG A 48 17.88 4.09 -12.57
CA ARG A 48 18.30 3.64 -11.24
C ARG A 48 17.07 3.69 -10.32
N VAL A 49 16.51 2.54 -9.98
CA VAL A 49 15.24 2.47 -9.25
C VAL A 49 15.42 1.74 -7.92
N ASN A 50 14.94 2.32 -6.82
CA ASN A 50 14.78 1.57 -5.59
C ASN A 50 13.49 0.74 -5.67
N VAL A 51 13.65 -0.58 -5.78
CA VAL A 51 12.55 -1.54 -5.90
C VAL A 51 12.06 -2.06 -4.55
N GLY A 52 12.65 -1.57 -3.45
CA GLY A 52 12.35 -1.95 -2.07
C GLY A 52 13.22 -3.09 -1.54
N ASP A 53 13.39 -3.13 -0.23
CA ASP A 53 14.17 -4.15 0.45
C ASP A 53 13.48 -5.52 0.42
N PRO A 54 14.24 -6.62 0.35
CA PRO A 54 13.69 -7.97 0.33
C PRO A 54 12.78 -8.24 1.53
N GLY A 55 11.60 -8.82 1.25
CA GLY A 55 10.60 -9.13 2.27
C GLY A 55 9.67 -7.97 2.65
N SER A 56 9.89 -6.76 2.14
CA SER A 56 8.96 -5.65 2.34
C SER A 56 7.71 -5.76 1.44
N GLY A 57 6.60 -5.14 1.87
CA GLY A 57 5.37 -5.09 1.08
C GLY A 57 5.54 -4.32 -0.23
N GLN A 58 6.34 -3.24 -0.22
CA GLN A 58 6.65 -2.49 -1.45
C GLN A 58 7.41 -3.34 -2.46
N ARG A 59 8.40 -4.13 -2.00
CA ARG A 59 9.14 -5.07 -2.85
C ARG A 59 8.20 -6.14 -3.43
N GLY A 60 7.35 -6.73 -2.60
CA GLY A 60 6.38 -7.74 -3.04
C GLY A 60 5.44 -7.21 -4.14
N THR A 61 4.93 -5.97 -3.98
CA THR A 61 4.10 -5.33 -5.00
C THR A 61 4.88 -5.04 -6.27
N MET A 62 6.11 -4.51 -6.15
CA MET A 62 6.97 -4.24 -7.31
C MET A 62 7.29 -5.52 -8.09
N GLU A 63 7.58 -6.63 -7.42
CA GLU A 63 7.84 -7.93 -8.06
C GLU A 63 6.62 -8.42 -8.86
N VAL A 64 5.41 -8.28 -8.32
CA VAL A 64 4.18 -8.63 -9.03
C VAL A 64 4.01 -7.79 -10.29
N VAL A 65 4.25 -6.46 -10.17
CA VAL A 65 4.17 -5.56 -11.33
C VAL A 65 5.22 -5.93 -12.38
N MET A 66 6.47 -6.11 -11.98
CA MET A 66 7.55 -6.52 -12.88
C MET A 66 7.23 -7.82 -13.60
N GLU A 67 6.72 -8.83 -12.90
CA GLU A 67 6.31 -10.11 -13.51
C GLU A 67 5.25 -9.88 -14.59
N LYS A 68 4.23 -9.06 -14.31
CA LYS A 68 3.16 -8.77 -15.29
C LYS A 68 3.65 -7.93 -16.48
N MET A 69 4.64 -7.06 -16.25
CA MET A 69 5.28 -6.28 -17.31
C MET A 69 6.32 -7.10 -18.12
N GLY A 70 6.66 -8.31 -17.69
CA GLY A 70 7.74 -9.11 -18.27
C GLY A 70 9.12 -8.50 -17.98
N TRP A 71 9.26 -7.80 -16.86
CA TRP A 71 10.51 -7.16 -16.44
C TRP A 71 11.26 -8.01 -15.41
N SER A 72 12.58 -7.85 -15.42
CA SER A 72 13.51 -8.37 -14.41
C SER A 72 14.32 -7.24 -13.77
N MET A 73 15.16 -7.56 -12.81
CA MET A 73 16.09 -6.58 -12.22
C MET A 73 17.08 -6.02 -13.24
N ASP A 74 17.42 -6.78 -14.27
CA ASP A 74 18.36 -6.40 -15.33
C ASP A 74 17.77 -5.36 -16.30
N ASP A 75 16.45 -5.11 -16.25
CA ASP A 75 15.81 -4.04 -17.01
C ASP A 75 16.06 -2.65 -16.44
N PHE A 76 16.63 -2.54 -15.22
CA PHE A 76 17.03 -1.29 -14.59
C PHE A 76 18.52 -1.06 -14.75
N ALA A 77 18.95 0.20 -14.86
CA ALA A 77 20.38 0.54 -14.80
C ALA A 77 20.96 0.23 -13.41
N LEU A 78 20.11 0.33 -12.38
CA LEU A 78 20.37 -0.13 -11.01
C LEU A 78 19.04 -0.46 -10.36
N ALA A 79 18.86 -1.72 -9.94
CA ALA A 79 17.80 -2.12 -9.02
C ALA A 79 18.34 -2.04 -7.60
N SER A 80 18.03 -0.95 -6.90
CA SER A 80 18.44 -0.74 -5.51
C SER A 80 17.42 -1.38 -4.56
N GLU A 81 17.88 -1.90 -3.42
CA GLU A 81 17.09 -2.62 -2.43
C GLU A 81 17.15 -1.93 -1.05
N LEU A 82 17.06 -0.59 -1.06
CA LEU A 82 17.10 0.23 0.16
C LEU A 82 15.80 0.10 0.95
N LYS A 83 15.93 0.20 2.27
CA LYS A 83 14.79 0.32 3.17
C LYS A 83 14.02 1.62 2.93
N SER A 84 12.74 1.62 3.26
CA SER A 84 11.87 2.80 3.11
C SER A 84 12.39 4.05 3.85
N SER A 85 13.13 3.87 4.95
CA SER A 85 13.75 4.98 5.69
C SER A 85 14.96 5.62 5.01
N GLU A 86 15.55 4.95 4.00
CA GLU A 86 16.79 5.39 3.34
C GLU A 86 16.53 5.96 1.93
N GLN A 87 15.39 5.61 1.34
CA GLN A 87 15.13 5.86 -0.07
C GLN A 87 14.98 7.36 -0.42
N SER A 88 14.38 8.18 0.45
CA SER A 88 14.23 9.62 0.21
C SER A 88 15.59 10.32 0.15
N ALA A 89 16.49 10.01 1.08
CA ALA A 89 17.84 10.54 1.08
C ALA A 89 18.61 10.10 -0.18
N ALA A 90 18.51 8.82 -0.56
CA ALA A 90 19.17 8.30 -1.77
C ALA A 90 18.66 8.96 -3.05
N LEU A 91 17.36 9.28 -3.13
CA LEU A 91 16.75 10.02 -4.23
C LEU A 91 17.31 11.45 -4.29
N CYS A 92 17.34 12.15 -3.17
CA CYS A 92 17.86 13.52 -3.07
C CYS A 92 19.38 13.62 -3.31
N ASP A 93 20.13 12.60 -2.91
CA ASP A 93 21.57 12.49 -3.17
C ASP A 93 21.91 12.07 -4.61
N ASN A 94 20.91 11.95 -5.49
CA ASN A 94 21.09 11.48 -6.87
C ASN A 94 21.73 10.07 -6.98
N LYS A 95 21.52 9.22 -6.01
CA LYS A 95 21.98 7.82 -6.05
C LYS A 95 21.00 6.95 -6.82
N ILE A 96 19.72 7.31 -6.80
CA ILE A 96 18.62 6.69 -7.56
C ILE A 96 17.82 7.76 -8.31
N ASP A 97 17.16 7.37 -9.39
CA ASP A 97 16.30 8.25 -10.21
C ASP A 97 14.83 8.19 -9.79
N ALA A 98 14.42 7.02 -9.25
CA ALA A 98 13.08 6.80 -8.71
C ALA A 98 13.08 5.81 -7.54
N MET A 99 12.02 5.89 -6.75
CA MET A 99 11.73 4.92 -5.69
C MET A 99 10.26 4.49 -5.76
N VAL A 100 9.99 3.22 -5.38
CA VAL A 100 8.63 2.73 -5.19
C VAL A 100 8.29 2.69 -3.70
N PHE A 101 7.04 2.97 -3.36
CA PHE A 101 6.56 2.89 -1.98
C PHE A 101 5.08 2.53 -1.94
N THR A 102 4.72 1.47 -1.23
CA THR A 102 3.32 1.11 -0.96
C THR A 102 2.98 1.62 0.44
N VAL A 103 2.23 2.71 0.52
CA VAL A 103 2.06 3.44 1.78
C VAL A 103 0.81 4.33 1.75
N GLY A 104 0.22 4.59 2.93
CA GLY A 104 -0.87 5.56 3.10
C GLY A 104 -0.41 7.01 2.92
N HIS A 105 -1.27 7.82 2.33
CA HIS A 105 -1.05 9.25 2.10
C HIS A 105 -1.87 10.13 3.06
N PRO A 106 -1.34 11.32 3.46
CA PRO A 106 0.01 11.83 3.18
C PRO A 106 1.10 11.09 3.96
N ASN A 107 2.27 10.92 3.34
CA ASN A 107 3.42 10.22 3.90
C ASN A 107 4.62 11.16 4.12
N GLY A 108 5.31 11.03 5.26
CA GLY A 108 6.43 11.89 5.64
C GLY A 108 7.65 11.76 4.72
N SER A 109 8.03 10.53 4.34
CA SER A 109 9.17 10.26 3.46
C SER A 109 8.96 10.82 2.05
N ILE A 110 7.74 10.67 1.50
CA ILE A 110 7.38 11.26 0.20
C ILE A 110 7.39 12.78 0.28
N LYS A 111 6.84 13.35 1.37
CA LYS A 111 6.87 14.80 1.60
C LYS A 111 8.30 15.32 1.69
N GLU A 112 9.19 14.61 2.38
CA GLU A 112 10.61 14.94 2.44
C GLU A 112 11.24 14.97 1.05
N ALA A 113 11.10 13.91 0.25
CA ALA A 113 11.62 13.83 -1.10
C ALA A 113 11.12 14.97 -2.00
N THR A 114 9.83 15.29 -1.95
CA THR A 114 9.22 16.34 -2.79
C THR A 114 9.54 17.75 -2.32
N THR A 115 9.94 17.95 -1.04
CA THR A 115 10.31 19.29 -0.51
C THR A 115 11.81 19.55 -0.53
N SER A 116 12.62 18.52 -0.33
CA SER A 116 14.08 18.64 -0.19
C SER A 116 14.82 18.51 -1.53
N CYS A 117 14.28 17.74 -2.46
CA CYS A 117 14.82 17.59 -3.80
C CYS A 117 13.67 17.53 -4.79
N ASP A 118 13.67 18.29 -5.86
CA ASP A 118 12.60 18.37 -6.84
C ASP A 118 12.18 16.98 -7.35
N ALA A 119 11.27 16.34 -6.63
CA ALA A 119 10.70 15.04 -6.94
C ALA A 119 9.19 15.18 -7.22
N ILE A 120 8.70 14.31 -8.07
CA ILE A 120 7.28 14.26 -8.50
C ILE A 120 6.73 12.85 -8.27
N ILE A 121 5.41 12.75 -8.14
CA ILE A 121 4.73 11.45 -8.15
C ILE A 121 4.35 11.11 -9.59
N VAL A 122 4.60 9.88 -9.97
CA VAL A 122 4.42 9.37 -11.33
C VAL A 122 3.18 8.49 -11.40
N THR A 123 2.39 8.64 -12.45
CA THR A 123 1.19 7.82 -12.68
C THR A 123 1.53 6.36 -12.98
N VAL A 124 0.67 5.44 -12.51
CA VAL A 124 0.84 3.98 -12.64
C VAL A 124 -0.50 3.39 -13.09
N ASP A 125 -0.83 3.55 -14.37
CA ASP A 125 -2.16 3.21 -14.91
C ASP A 125 -2.15 2.58 -16.32
N ASN A 126 -1.02 2.03 -16.76
CA ASN A 126 -0.91 1.42 -18.07
C ASN A 126 -1.86 0.18 -18.22
N PRO A 127 -2.07 -0.34 -19.47
CA PRO A 127 -2.98 -1.46 -19.70
C PRO A 127 -2.64 -2.73 -18.90
N VAL A 128 -1.36 -2.98 -18.62
CA VAL A 128 -0.93 -4.15 -17.82
C VAL A 128 -1.38 -3.99 -16.37
N ILE A 129 -1.24 -2.79 -15.81
CA ILE A 129 -1.71 -2.47 -14.46
C ILE A 129 -3.23 -2.57 -14.37
N LYS A 130 -3.96 -2.09 -15.39
CA LYS A 130 -5.43 -2.25 -15.42
C LYS A 130 -5.82 -3.72 -15.35
N LYS A 131 -5.18 -4.55 -16.17
CA LYS A 131 -5.43 -5.99 -16.14
C LYS A 131 -5.05 -6.62 -14.80
N LEU A 132 -3.95 -6.20 -14.18
CA LEU A 132 -3.53 -6.67 -12.86
C LEU A 132 -4.60 -6.38 -11.80
N VAL A 133 -5.18 -5.19 -11.81
CA VAL A 133 -6.25 -4.80 -10.87
C VAL A 133 -7.52 -5.59 -11.14
N ASP A 134 -7.93 -5.72 -12.41
CA ASP A 134 -9.15 -6.45 -12.79
C ASP A 134 -9.07 -7.95 -12.41
N ASP A 135 -7.89 -8.54 -12.53
CA ASP A 135 -7.66 -9.98 -12.26
C ASP A 135 -7.53 -10.28 -10.75
N ASN A 136 -7.38 -9.28 -9.87
CA ASN A 136 -7.06 -9.50 -8.46
C ASN A 136 -7.90 -8.62 -7.52
N ALA A 137 -8.87 -9.23 -6.86
CA ALA A 137 -9.83 -8.55 -5.97
C ALA A 137 -9.22 -7.84 -4.74
N TYR A 138 -7.93 -8.07 -4.44
CA TYR A 138 -7.21 -7.37 -3.37
C TYR A 138 -6.50 -6.11 -3.84
N TYR A 139 -6.42 -5.84 -5.15
CA TYR A 139 -5.99 -4.57 -5.70
C TYR A 139 -7.20 -3.69 -6.05
N ALA A 140 -7.02 -2.40 -5.93
CA ALA A 140 -7.98 -1.40 -6.38
C ALA A 140 -7.25 -0.19 -6.96
N PHE A 141 -7.86 0.50 -7.94
CA PHE A 141 -7.36 1.80 -8.36
C PHE A 141 -7.46 2.80 -7.22
N ALA A 142 -6.48 3.67 -7.15
CA ALA A 142 -6.39 4.74 -6.17
C ALA A 142 -5.98 6.04 -6.86
N SER A 143 -6.36 7.16 -6.28
CA SER A 143 -5.91 8.49 -6.69
C SER A 143 -5.17 9.15 -5.53
N ILE A 144 -3.99 9.69 -5.81
CA ILE A 144 -3.26 10.56 -4.90
C ILE A 144 -3.62 11.99 -5.30
N PRO A 145 -4.28 12.77 -4.43
CA PRO A 145 -4.76 14.11 -4.78
C PRO A 145 -3.64 15.06 -5.20
N GLY A 146 -3.88 15.81 -6.28
CA GLY A 146 -3.02 16.90 -6.70
C GLY A 146 -2.86 17.95 -5.62
N GLY A 147 -1.69 18.56 -5.56
CA GLY A 147 -1.35 19.56 -4.52
C GLY A 147 -1.02 18.97 -3.15
N MET A 148 -1.18 17.65 -2.94
CA MET A 148 -0.79 17.00 -1.68
C MET A 148 0.72 17.04 -1.46
N TYR A 149 1.50 16.97 -2.54
CA TYR A 149 2.95 17.02 -2.54
C TYR A 149 3.46 18.09 -3.51
N LYS A 150 4.53 18.78 -3.12
CA LYS A 150 5.17 19.80 -3.97
C LYS A 150 5.58 19.17 -5.32
N GLY A 151 5.34 19.87 -6.42
CA GLY A 151 5.69 19.41 -7.76
C GLY A 151 4.70 18.42 -8.40
N THR A 152 3.60 18.07 -7.69
CA THR A 152 2.54 17.21 -8.21
C THR A 152 1.20 17.93 -8.07
N ASP A 153 0.86 18.75 -9.07
CA ASP A 153 -0.31 19.65 -9.00
C ASP A 153 -1.63 18.97 -9.40
N ASN A 154 -1.56 17.90 -10.18
CA ASN A 154 -2.72 17.14 -10.64
C ASN A 154 -2.87 15.83 -9.88
N ASP A 155 -4.09 15.29 -9.87
CA ASP A 155 -4.36 13.97 -9.34
C ASP A 155 -3.53 12.91 -10.07
N VAL A 156 -2.92 12.00 -9.31
CA VAL A 156 -2.12 10.91 -9.85
C VAL A 156 -2.87 9.60 -9.70
N THR A 157 -3.17 8.97 -10.83
CA THR A 157 -3.77 7.63 -10.85
C THR A 157 -2.72 6.56 -10.58
N THR A 158 -3.06 5.67 -9.68
CA THR A 158 -2.28 4.48 -9.35
C THR A 158 -3.19 3.35 -8.90
N PHE A 159 -2.63 2.29 -8.39
CA PHE A 159 -3.38 1.19 -7.75
C PHE A 159 -2.74 0.87 -6.39
N GLY A 160 -3.41 0.06 -5.59
CA GLY A 160 -2.85 -0.33 -4.30
C GLY A 160 -3.68 -1.38 -3.60
N VAL A 161 -3.33 -1.59 -2.34
CA VAL A 161 -4.03 -2.49 -1.42
C VAL A 161 -4.65 -1.69 -0.27
N GLY A 162 -5.51 -2.34 0.50
CA GLY A 162 -5.98 -1.78 1.76
C GLY A 162 -5.15 -2.30 2.92
N ALA A 163 -4.70 -1.40 3.80
CA ALA A 163 -4.16 -1.79 5.09
C ALA A 163 -5.24 -2.49 5.90
N THR A 164 -4.99 -3.72 6.34
CA THR A 164 -5.97 -4.52 7.08
C THR A 164 -5.38 -4.98 8.40
N PHE A 165 -6.07 -4.68 9.50
CA PHE A 165 -5.75 -5.28 10.78
C PHE A 165 -6.21 -6.73 10.77
N VAL A 166 -5.27 -7.64 11.02
CA VAL A 166 -5.51 -9.09 10.96
C VAL A 166 -5.16 -9.77 12.27
N SER A 167 -5.75 -10.93 12.50
CA SER A 167 -5.49 -11.82 13.61
C SER A 167 -5.53 -13.27 13.12
N SER A 168 -5.63 -14.22 14.01
CA SER A 168 -5.78 -15.64 13.67
C SER A 168 -6.85 -16.30 14.52
N THR A 169 -7.31 -17.49 14.08
CA THR A 169 -8.24 -18.33 14.87
C THR A 169 -7.71 -18.73 16.25
N LYS A 170 -6.39 -18.57 16.50
CA LYS A 170 -5.76 -18.88 17.79
C LYS A 170 -5.89 -17.73 18.80
N THR A 171 -6.24 -16.53 18.33
CA THR A 171 -6.45 -15.39 19.23
C THR A 171 -7.84 -15.50 19.85
N ASP A 172 -7.92 -15.27 21.15
CA ASP A 172 -9.17 -15.31 21.88
C ASP A 172 -10.19 -14.27 21.34
N ALA A 173 -11.45 -14.70 21.21
CA ALA A 173 -12.50 -13.86 20.64
C ALA A 173 -12.81 -12.62 21.50
N ASP A 174 -12.74 -12.73 22.82
CA ASP A 174 -13.00 -11.59 23.71
C ASP A 174 -11.84 -10.56 23.63
N THR A 175 -10.61 -11.03 23.45
CA THR A 175 -9.45 -10.15 23.19
C THR A 175 -9.66 -9.33 21.91
N VAL A 176 -10.02 -9.98 20.80
CA VAL A 176 -10.27 -9.26 19.54
C VAL A 176 -11.50 -8.35 19.65
N TYR A 177 -12.57 -8.79 20.32
CA TYR A 177 -13.73 -7.95 20.60
C TYR A 177 -13.34 -6.65 21.33
N GLN A 178 -12.52 -6.75 22.40
CA GLN A 178 -12.07 -5.56 23.15
C GLN A 178 -11.24 -4.61 22.29
N ILE A 179 -10.37 -5.12 21.42
CA ILE A 179 -9.59 -4.29 20.48
C ILE A 179 -10.53 -3.55 19.52
N VAL A 180 -11.46 -4.28 18.90
CA VAL A 180 -12.45 -3.69 17.98
C VAL A 180 -13.29 -2.63 18.68
N LYS A 181 -13.79 -2.93 19.89
CA LYS A 181 -14.54 -1.99 20.71
C LYS A 181 -13.73 -0.75 21.02
N ALA A 182 -12.48 -0.90 21.41
CA ALA A 182 -11.61 0.23 21.74
C ALA A 182 -11.39 1.16 20.53
N VAL A 183 -11.27 0.61 19.31
CA VAL A 183 -11.10 1.41 18.09
C VAL A 183 -12.41 2.10 17.71
N PHE A 184 -13.51 1.36 17.57
CA PHE A 184 -14.74 1.90 17.01
C PHE A 184 -15.54 2.78 17.98
N ASP A 185 -15.50 2.50 19.30
CA ASP A 185 -16.10 3.40 20.29
C ASP A 185 -15.31 4.73 20.43
N ASN A 186 -14.06 4.76 19.93
CA ASN A 186 -13.20 5.96 19.95
C ASN A 186 -12.76 6.38 18.54
N ILE A 187 -13.60 6.14 17.53
CA ILE A 187 -13.21 6.34 16.11
C ILE A 187 -12.74 7.76 15.81
N ASP A 188 -13.34 8.78 16.40
CA ASP A 188 -12.94 10.18 16.21
C ASP A 188 -11.53 10.47 16.75
N ARG A 189 -11.16 9.82 17.86
CA ARG A 189 -9.80 9.89 18.39
C ARG A 189 -8.84 9.12 17.49
N PHE A 190 -9.23 7.93 17.03
CA PHE A 190 -8.43 7.11 16.12
C PHE A 190 -8.12 7.84 14.80
N LYS A 191 -9.11 8.51 14.21
CA LYS A 191 -8.93 9.36 13.03
C LYS A 191 -7.87 10.47 13.20
N LYS A 192 -7.72 10.99 14.40
CA LYS A 192 -6.75 12.06 14.71
C LYS A 192 -5.33 11.55 14.94
N MET A 193 -5.12 10.24 15.05
CA MET A 193 -3.79 9.67 15.33
C MET A 193 -2.83 9.74 14.14
N HIS A 194 -3.39 9.75 12.92
CA HIS A 194 -2.60 9.87 11.70
C HIS A 194 -3.41 10.54 10.59
N PRO A 195 -2.80 11.41 9.76
CA PRO A 195 -3.52 12.08 8.66
C PRO A 195 -4.21 11.13 7.67
N ALA A 196 -3.61 9.96 7.38
CA ALA A 196 -4.21 8.95 6.51
C ALA A 196 -5.50 8.33 7.09
N PHE A 197 -5.78 8.54 8.38
CA PHE A 197 -7.00 8.03 9.04
C PHE A 197 -8.16 9.02 9.02
N ALA A 198 -7.92 10.25 8.57
CA ALA A 198 -8.92 11.33 8.67
C ALA A 198 -10.27 10.99 8.01
N THR A 199 -10.25 10.19 6.95
CA THR A 199 -11.43 9.82 6.15
C THR A 199 -11.99 8.43 6.46
N LEU A 200 -11.55 7.78 7.54
CA LEU A 200 -12.04 6.46 7.92
C LEU A 200 -13.54 6.50 8.24
N GLU A 201 -14.27 5.54 7.74
CA GLU A 201 -15.70 5.34 7.98
C GLU A 201 -15.95 3.91 8.46
N PRO A 202 -16.53 3.70 9.65
CA PRO A 202 -16.78 2.36 10.20
C PRO A 202 -17.47 1.41 9.22
N SER A 203 -18.47 1.91 8.48
CA SER A 203 -19.21 1.15 7.48
C SER A 203 -18.33 0.57 6.35
N ARG A 204 -17.26 1.28 6.00
CA ARG A 204 -16.29 0.84 4.99
C ARG A 204 -15.20 -0.06 5.58
N MET A 205 -14.76 0.26 6.80
CA MET A 205 -13.70 -0.50 7.49
C MET A 205 -14.06 -1.97 7.72
N ILE A 206 -15.33 -2.30 7.83
CA ILE A 206 -15.80 -3.65 8.13
C ILE A 206 -16.16 -4.49 6.89
N VAL A 207 -16.09 -3.91 5.70
CA VAL A 207 -16.44 -4.60 4.45
C VAL A 207 -15.39 -4.47 3.34
N ASN A 208 -14.67 -3.34 3.27
CA ASN A 208 -13.72 -3.09 2.18
C ASN A 208 -12.36 -3.73 2.47
N ASN A 209 -11.68 -4.20 1.42
CA ASN A 209 -10.29 -4.69 1.48
C ASN A 209 -10.06 -5.86 2.46
N LEU A 210 -11.09 -6.62 2.78
CA LEU A 210 -10.99 -7.79 3.65
C LEU A 210 -10.79 -9.04 2.80
N SER A 211 -9.57 -9.54 2.75
CA SER A 211 -9.16 -10.70 1.93
C SER A 211 -9.16 -12.04 2.67
N ALA A 212 -9.60 -12.05 3.92
CA ALA A 212 -9.78 -13.25 4.76
C ALA A 212 -11.13 -13.18 5.50
N PRO A 213 -11.67 -14.30 5.99
CA PRO A 213 -12.85 -14.28 6.84
C PRO A 213 -12.65 -13.41 8.07
N LEU A 214 -13.71 -12.76 8.54
CA LEU A 214 -13.67 -11.97 9.76
C LEU A 214 -13.41 -12.86 11.00
N HIS A 215 -12.75 -12.27 11.98
CA HIS A 215 -12.56 -12.89 13.30
C HIS A 215 -13.86 -12.86 14.10
N ASP A 216 -14.17 -13.94 14.82
CA ASP A 216 -15.42 -14.08 15.59
C ASP A 216 -15.63 -12.95 16.61
N GLY A 217 -14.57 -12.47 17.25
CA GLY A 217 -14.62 -11.32 18.16
C GLY A 217 -15.00 -10.01 17.47
N ALA A 218 -14.56 -9.83 16.22
CA ALA A 218 -14.96 -8.68 15.42
C ALA A 218 -16.42 -8.77 14.99
N VAL A 219 -16.85 -9.95 14.51
CA VAL A 219 -18.25 -10.23 14.15
C VAL A 219 -19.18 -9.98 15.33
N LYS A 220 -18.82 -10.44 16.54
CA LYS A 220 -19.59 -10.22 17.79
C LYS A 220 -19.88 -8.73 17.99
N TYR A 221 -18.86 -7.88 17.91
CA TYR A 221 -19.01 -6.43 18.05
C TYR A 221 -19.85 -5.80 16.95
N TYR A 222 -19.63 -6.20 15.68
CA TYR A 222 -20.37 -5.64 14.56
C TYR A 222 -21.86 -5.99 14.60
N LYS A 223 -22.20 -7.20 15.05
CA LYS A 223 -23.61 -7.61 15.29
C LYS A 223 -24.24 -6.82 16.43
N GLU A 224 -23.52 -6.61 17.54
CA GLU A 224 -23.96 -5.79 18.66
C GLU A 224 -24.29 -4.34 18.24
N LYS A 225 -23.50 -3.77 17.32
CA LYS A 225 -23.75 -2.43 16.76
C LYS A 225 -24.80 -2.40 15.64
N GLY A 226 -25.32 -3.57 15.23
CA GLY A 226 -26.28 -3.65 14.12
C GLY A 226 -25.67 -3.41 12.74
N TRP A 227 -24.35 -3.52 12.61
CA TRP A 227 -23.65 -3.31 11.34
C TRP A 227 -23.55 -4.57 10.48
N MET A 228 -23.83 -5.72 11.08
CA MET A 228 -23.94 -7.02 10.42
C MET A 228 -25.16 -7.78 10.92
N GLN A 229 -25.73 -8.62 10.07
CA GLN A 229 -26.83 -9.56 10.41
C GLN A 229 -26.30 -10.83 11.08
#